data_1829db18d3be6c8c016c003b1b2cb6f3
#
_entry.id   1829db18d3be6c8c016c003b1b2cb6f3
#
_cell.length_a   1.000
_cell.length_b   1.000
_cell.length_c   1.000
_cell.angle_alpha   90.00
_cell.angle_beta   90.00
_cell.angle_gamma   90.00
#
_symmetry.space_group_name_H-M   'P 1'
#
loop_
_entity.id
_entity.type
_entity.pdbx_description
1 polymer ?
#
loop_
_entity_poly.entity_id
_entity_poly.type
_entity_poly.pdbx_seq_one_letter_code
_entity_poly.pdbx_strand_id
1 'polypeptide(L)'
;IKPDSEVLPDSLPNIAFYLASTGLDSTEAMLNWEVKYLKEHKTIAPAATFELSDADYEDFKAFVIQSRFKYDRESEKQLKNLVKLAKFEGYYDDARAEFDALEQRLNHNLAKDLDHNKEVIKAILAGDIVAAYYFQRGSVENKLLHDKQWKEAVKLLNDMDRYQRTLQPAPQEETAKPEGQPAKTEVTAEP
;
A
#
# COMPACT_ATOMS: atom_id res chain seq x y z
N ILE A 1 -22.11 -5.20 5.12
CA ILE A 1 -22.08 -6.15 3.98
C ILE A 1 -20.65 -6.67 3.91
N LYS A 2 -20.48 -7.99 3.96
CA LYS A 2 -19.18 -8.63 3.73
C LYS A 2 -19.00 -8.84 2.23
N PRO A 3 -17.87 -8.43 1.63
CA PRO A 3 -17.63 -8.65 0.21
C PRO A 3 -17.39 -10.14 -0.08
N ASP A 4 -17.80 -10.61 -1.27
CA ASP A 4 -17.60 -11.99 -1.71
C ASP A 4 -16.13 -12.26 -2.10
N SER A 5 -15.41 -11.25 -2.49
CA SER A 5 -13.97 -11.28 -2.73
C SER A 5 -13.30 -10.08 -2.08
N GLU A 6 -12.34 -10.32 -1.20
CA GLU A 6 -11.62 -9.28 -0.49
C GLU A 6 -10.22 -9.13 -1.10
N VAL A 7 -9.96 -7.94 -1.63
CA VAL A 7 -8.63 -7.56 -2.14
C VAL A 7 -8.17 -6.32 -1.37
N LEU A 8 -7.14 -6.49 -0.55
CA LEU A 8 -6.58 -5.39 0.20
C LEU A 8 -5.86 -4.42 -0.75
N PRO A 9 -6.08 -3.11 -0.60
CA PRO A 9 -5.34 -2.11 -1.35
C PRO A 9 -3.85 -2.15 -1.00
N ASP A 10 -3.01 -1.74 -1.94
CA ASP A 10 -1.60 -1.58 -1.67
C ASP A 10 -1.38 -0.43 -0.69
N SER A 11 -0.54 -0.65 0.32
CA SER A 11 -0.09 0.42 1.22
C SER A 11 1.00 1.22 0.52
N LEU A 12 0.90 2.55 0.58
CA LEU A 12 1.95 3.43 0.08
C LEU A 12 3.10 3.46 1.10
N PRO A 13 4.31 3.00 0.75
CA PRO A 13 5.47 3.10 1.63
C PRO A 13 5.80 4.56 1.97
N ASN A 14 6.30 4.79 3.17
CA ASN A 14 6.59 6.13 3.67
C ASN A 14 7.54 6.92 2.75
N ILE A 15 8.60 6.28 2.24
CA ILE A 15 9.52 6.91 1.29
C ILE A 15 8.81 7.33 0.00
N ALA A 16 7.93 6.48 -0.55
CA ALA A 16 7.18 6.79 -1.76
C ALA A 16 6.19 7.94 -1.52
N PHE A 17 5.56 7.98 -0.35
CA PHE A 17 4.69 9.09 0.05
C PHE A 17 5.45 10.42 0.08
N TYR A 18 6.64 10.47 0.70
CA TYR A 18 7.45 11.69 0.76
C TYR A 18 7.97 12.12 -0.62
N LEU A 19 8.40 11.17 -1.46
CA LEU A 19 8.86 11.45 -2.82
C LEU A 19 7.75 12.03 -3.72
N ALA A 20 6.53 11.47 -3.61
CA ALA A 20 5.39 11.86 -4.46
C ALA A 20 4.66 13.12 -3.93
N SER A 21 4.93 13.55 -2.70
CA SER A 21 4.22 14.67 -2.07
C SER A 21 4.99 15.97 -2.24
N THR A 22 4.49 16.85 -3.10
CA THR A 22 5.03 18.20 -3.25
C THR A 22 4.98 19.00 -1.94
N GLY A 23 6.10 19.62 -1.59
CA GLY A 23 6.22 20.48 -0.40
C GLY A 23 6.51 19.77 0.92
N LEU A 24 6.52 18.44 0.97
CA LEU A 24 7.01 17.69 2.14
C LEU A 24 8.53 17.49 2.10
N ASP A 25 9.06 17.39 0.90
CA ASP A 25 10.49 17.32 0.63
C ASP A 25 10.96 18.64 0.01
N SER A 26 11.90 19.30 0.66
CA SER A 26 12.48 20.57 0.19
C SER A 26 13.29 20.42 -1.10
N THR A 27 13.63 19.21 -1.52
CA THR A 27 14.39 18.92 -2.74
C THR A 27 13.50 18.71 -3.95
N GLU A 28 12.22 18.37 -3.75
CA GLU A 28 11.27 17.97 -4.81
C GLU A 28 11.91 17.01 -5.81
N ALA A 29 12.63 16.02 -5.26
CA ALA A 29 13.53 15.18 -6.03
C ALA A 29 12.82 14.41 -7.15
N MET A 30 11.62 13.87 -6.87
CA MET A 30 10.83 13.14 -7.87
C MET A 30 10.39 14.06 -9.01
N LEU A 31 9.75 15.19 -8.70
CA LEU A 31 9.31 16.16 -9.69
C LEU A 31 10.45 16.68 -10.55
N ASN A 32 11.59 17.02 -9.94
CA ASN A 32 12.74 17.54 -10.67
C ASN A 32 13.34 16.50 -11.62
N TRP A 33 13.38 15.23 -11.22
CA TRP A 33 13.81 14.16 -12.10
C TRP A 33 12.82 13.90 -13.24
N GLU A 34 11.52 13.90 -12.96
CA GLU A 34 10.48 13.78 -14.00
C GLU A 34 10.60 14.89 -15.04
N VAL A 35 10.81 16.13 -14.62
CA VAL A 35 11.05 17.25 -15.55
C VAL A 35 12.29 17.03 -16.40
N LYS A 36 13.37 16.46 -15.85
CA LYS A 36 14.57 16.06 -16.62
C LYS A 36 14.19 14.99 -17.64
N TYR A 37 13.52 13.92 -17.21
CA TYR A 37 13.10 12.83 -18.08
C TYR A 37 12.23 13.30 -19.25
N LEU A 38 11.24 14.16 -18.99
CA LEU A 38 10.37 14.73 -20.02
C LEU A 38 11.12 15.60 -21.06
N LYS A 39 12.19 16.26 -20.66
CA LYS A 39 13.05 17.04 -21.60
C LYS A 39 13.86 16.14 -22.52
N GLU A 40 14.32 15.00 -22.02
CA GLU A 40 15.16 14.05 -22.73
C GLU A 40 14.35 13.14 -23.67
N HIS A 41 13.10 12.82 -23.30
CA HIS A 41 12.23 11.93 -24.05
C HIS A 41 11.10 12.73 -24.72
N LYS A 42 11.08 12.81 -26.03
CA LYS A 42 10.02 13.52 -26.79
C LYS A 42 8.74 12.71 -26.92
N THR A 43 8.83 11.40 -26.85
CA THR A 43 7.72 10.45 -26.95
C THR A 43 7.99 9.27 -26.02
N ILE A 44 6.91 8.63 -25.58
CA ILE A 44 6.96 7.40 -24.79
C ILE A 44 6.06 6.32 -25.41
N ALA A 45 6.13 5.10 -24.92
CA ALA A 45 5.22 4.03 -25.31
C ALA A 45 3.75 4.40 -24.97
N PRO A 46 2.75 3.74 -25.58
CA PRO A 46 1.35 3.96 -25.25
C PRO A 46 1.08 3.78 -23.76
N ALA A 47 0.15 4.56 -23.23
CA ALA A 47 -0.17 4.58 -21.78
C ALA A 47 -0.44 3.19 -21.18
N ALA A 48 -1.19 2.36 -21.91
CA ALA A 48 -1.54 1.01 -21.47
C ALA A 48 -0.38 0.01 -21.44
N THR A 49 0.81 0.39 -21.92
CA THR A 49 2.00 -0.51 -22.00
C THR A 49 3.28 0.16 -21.50
N PHE A 50 3.20 1.43 -21.10
CA PHE A 50 4.37 2.14 -20.61
C PHE A 50 4.77 1.63 -19.24
N GLU A 51 6.01 1.22 -19.12
CA GLU A 51 6.68 0.90 -17.87
C GLU A 51 8.04 1.62 -17.84
N LEU A 52 8.39 2.14 -16.68
CA LEU A 52 9.70 2.74 -16.49
C LEU A 52 10.78 1.65 -16.52
N SER A 53 11.84 1.84 -17.32
CA SER A 53 12.91 0.86 -17.39
C SER A 53 13.73 0.79 -16.09
N ASP A 54 14.47 -0.30 -15.90
CA ASP A 54 15.37 -0.41 -14.75
C ASP A 54 16.54 0.57 -14.85
N ALA A 55 16.98 0.88 -16.06
CA ALA A 55 18.03 1.87 -16.29
C ALA A 55 17.58 3.29 -15.91
N ASP A 56 16.34 3.66 -16.27
CA ASP A 56 15.75 4.94 -15.86
C ASP A 56 15.57 5.01 -14.34
N TYR A 57 15.17 3.91 -13.72
CA TYR A 57 15.07 3.85 -12.26
C TYR A 57 16.42 4.03 -11.56
N GLU A 58 17.49 3.44 -12.06
CA GLU A 58 18.83 3.64 -11.50
C GLU A 58 19.33 5.10 -11.68
N ASP A 59 19.00 5.76 -12.80
CA ASP A 59 19.26 7.20 -12.97
C ASP A 59 18.43 8.03 -11.98
N PHE A 60 17.15 7.70 -11.80
CA PHE A 60 16.31 8.31 -10.77
C PHE A 60 16.89 8.15 -9.37
N LYS A 61 17.27 6.93 -9.00
CA LYS A 61 17.86 6.61 -7.70
C LYS A 61 19.13 7.42 -7.44
N ALA A 62 20.03 7.49 -8.45
CA ALA A 62 21.23 8.30 -8.36
C ALA A 62 20.90 9.79 -8.16
N PHE A 63 19.91 10.30 -8.88
CA PHE A 63 19.43 11.68 -8.76
C PHE A 63 18.89 11.98 -7.36
N VAL A 64 18.05 11.12 -6.80
CA VAL A 64 17.49 11.26 -5.45
C VAL A 64 18.60 11.29 -4.39
N ILE A 65 19.59 10.41 -4.51
CA ILE A 65 20.74 10.38 -3.58
C ILE A 65 21.57 11.68 -3.68
N GLN A 66 21.80 12.17 -4.91
CA GLN A 66 22.56 13.41 -5.14
C GLN A 66 21.79 14.66 -4.64
N SER A 67 20.48 14.67 -4.71
CA SER A 67 19.62 15.77 -4.24
C SER A 67 19.65 15.93 -2.71
N ARG A 68 20.23 14.99 -1.99
CA ARG A 68 20.23 14.91 -0.52
C ARG A 68 18.82 14.79 0.06
N PHE A 69 17.94 14.12 -0.67
CA PHE A 69 16.59 13.81 -0.20
C PHE A 69 16.59 13.18 1.19
N LYS A 70 15.69 13.63 2.03
CA LYS A 70 15.50 13.11 3.39
C LYS A 70 14.03 12.95 3.67
N TYR A 71 13.68 11.92 4.40
CA TYR A 71 12.32 11.70 4.86
C TYR A 71 12.33 11.11 6.27
N ASP A 72 11.24 11.35 6.99
CA ASP A 72 11.08 10.83 8.34
C ASP A 72 10.63 9.39 8.33
N ARG A 73 11.33 8.54 9.06
CA ARG A 73 10.96 7.12 9.24
C ARG A 73 10.22 6.94 10.55
N GLU A 74 9.03 6.36 10.47
CA GLU A 74 8.22 6.11 11.66
C GLU A 74 8.89 5.12 12.61
N SER A 75 9.55 4.08 12.09
CA SER A 75 10.31 3.13 12.91
C SER A 75 11.43 3.78 13.73
N GLU A 76 12.12 4.76 13.16
CA GLU A 76 13.16 5.52 13.85
C GLU A 76 12.56 6.43 14.94
N LYS A 77 11.43 7.09 14.66
CA LYS A 77 10.71 7.89 15.64
C LYS A 77 10.24 7.04 16.81
N GLN A 78 9.65 5.87 16.53
CA GLN A 78 9.17 4.95 17.56
C GLN A 78 10.31 4.40 18.40
N LEU A 79 11.45 4.05 17.80
CA LEU A 79 12.63 3.62 18.55
C LEU A 79 13.13 4.73 19.48
N LYS A 80 13.25 5.96 19.00
CA LYS A 80 13.63 7.11 19.84
C LYS A 80 12.66 7.34 21.00
N ASN A 81 11.36 7.16 20.77
CA ASN A 81 10.35 7.25 21.82
C ASN A 81 10.47 6.11 22.83
N LEU A 82 10.69 4.88 22.35
CA LEU A 82 10.89 3.72 23.22
C LEU A 82 12.14 3.88 24.09
N VAL A 83 13.26 4.37 23.54
CA VAL A 83 14.46 4.68 24.31
C VAL A 83 14.21 5.72 25.38
N LYS A 84 13.42 6.77 25.11
CA LYS A 84 13.04 7.78 26.11
C LYS A 84 12.22 7.17 27.23
N LEU A 85 11.25 6.31 26.88
CA LEU A 85 10.41 5.62 27.85
C LEU A 85 11.21 4.66 28.74
N ALA A 86 12.08 3.84 28.13
CA ALA A 86 12.95 2.91 28.85
C ALA A 86 13.89 3.64 29.83
N LYS A 87 14.41 4.83 29.45
CA LYS A 87 15.19 5.68 30.36
C LYS A 87 14.37 6.20 31.53
N PHE A 88 13.14 6.61 31.29
CA PHE A 88 12.24 7.10 32.33
C PHE A 88 11.85 5.99 33.30
N GLU A 89 11.63 4.78 32.81
CA GLU A 89 11.26 3.60 33.61
C GLU A 89 12.46 2.90 34.26
N GLY A 90 13.70 3.28 33.92
CA GLY A 90 14.93 2.72 34.50
C GLY A 90 15.43 1.42 33.88
N TYR A 91 14.82 0.95 32.75
CA TYR A 91 15.22 -0.30 32.08
C TYR A 91 16.28 -0.10 30.96
N TYR A 92 16.62 1.15 30.64
CA TYR A 92 17.49 1.43 29.50
C TYR A 92 18.90 0.85 29.69
N ASP A 93 19.47 0.98 30.88
CA ASP A 93 20.86 0.56 31.14
C ASP A 93 21.01 -0.96 31.04
N ASP A 94 20.00 -1.70 31.46
CA ASP A 94 19.96 -3.18 31.38
C ASP A 94 19.83 -3.69 29.94
N ALA A 95 19.16 -2.94 29.07
CA ALA A 95 18.88 -3.30 27.69
C ALA A 95 19.64 -2.43 26.65
N ARG A 96 20.70 -1.75 27.08
CA ARG A 96 21.42 -0.78 26.24
C ARG A 96 22.01 -1.40 24.98
N ALA A 97 22.60 -2.59 25.10
CA ALA A 97 23.23 -3.26 23.97
C ALA A 97 22.22 -3.64 22.88
N GLU A 98 21.00 -4.04 23.28
CA GLU A 98 19.90 -4.36 22.39
C GLU A 98 19.36 -3.11 21.69
N PHE A 99 19.22 -1.99 22.40
CA PHE A 99 18.84 -0.71 21.81
C PHE A 99 19.87 -0.21 20.80
N ASP A 100 21.14 -0.26 21.14
CA ASP A 100 22.23 0.16 20.26
C ASP A 100 22.30 -0.74 18.99
N ALA A 101 22.13 -2.06 19.16
CA ALA A 101 22.08 -3.00 18.04
C ALA A 101 20.86 -2.76 17.14
N LEU A 102 19.70 -2.47 17.72
CA LEU A 102 18.49 -2.15 16.96
C LEU A 102 18.63 -0.83 16.20
N GLU A 103 19.19 0.21 16.84
CA GLU A 103 19.46 1.50 16.20
C GLU A 103 20.40 1.34 15.00
N GLN A 104 21.48 0.57 15.13
CA GLN A 104 22.37 0.29 14.02
C GLN A 104 21.68 -0.45 12.86
N ARG A 105 20.81 -1.43 13.15
CA ARG A 105 20.09 -2.19 12.12
C ARG A 105 19.00 -1.37 11.43
N LEU A 106 18.37 -0.46 12.15
CA LEU A 106 17.37 0.47 11.63
C LEU A 106 17.98 1.76 11.07
N ASN A 107 19.33 1.88 11.11
CA ASN A 107 20.00 3.06 10.58
C ASN A 107 19.62 3.32 9.13
N HIS A 108 19.37 4.60 8.84
CA HIS A 108 18.88 5.05 7.55
C HIS A 108 19.89 4.77 6.44
N ASN A 109 19.44 4.04 5.43
CA ASN A 109 20.16 3.84 4.17
C ASN A 109 19.22 4.11 3.00
N LEU A 110 19.27 5.33 2.49
CA LEU A 110 18.40 5.79 1.41
C LEU A 110 18.46 4.89 0.17
N ALA A 111 19.66 4.43 -0.22
CA ALA A 111 19.81 3.55 -1.38
C ALA A 111 19.08 2.22 -1.19
N LYS A 112 19.21 1.62 0.01
CA LYS A 112 18.52 0.37 0.37
C LYS A 112 17.00 0.56 0.42
N ASP A 113 16.53 1.70 0.93
CA ASP A 113 15.12 2.00 1.02
C ASP A 113 14.50 2.21 -0.36
N LEU A 114 15.23 2.85 -1.29
CA LEU A 114 14.84 2.98 -2.70
C LEU A 114 14.80 1.61 -3.38
N ASP A 115 15.79 0.74 -3.17
CA ASP A 115 15.80 -0.61 -3.75
C ASP A 115 14.64 -1.46 -3.24
N HIS A 116 14.36 -1.40 -1.94
CA HIS A 116 13.26 -2.15 -1.33
C HIS A 116 11.89 -1.74 -1.87
N ASN A 117 11.71 -0.47 -2.20
CA ASN A 117 10.45 0.09 -2.66
C ASN A 117 10.42 0.36 -4.18
N LYS A 118 11.38 -0.22 -4.93
CA LYS A 118 11.60 0.01 -6.37
C LYS A 118 10.31 -0.07 -7.18
N GLU A 119 9.56 -1.16 -7.06
CA GLU A 119 8.38 -1.42 -7.89
C GLU A 119 7.27 -0.40 -7.66
N VAL A 120 7.04 -0.02 -6.40
CA VAL A 120 6.03 0.99 -6.06
C VAL A 120 6.43 2.36 -6.59
N ILE A 121 7.70 2.74 -6.42
CA ILE A 121 8.21 4.03 -6.89
C ILE A 121 8.19 4.08 -8.43
N LYS A 122 8.59 3.00 -9.12
CA LYS A 122 8.50 2.91 -10.59
C LYS A 122 7.07 3.09 -11.09
N ALA A 123 6.09 2.48 -10.41
CA ALA A 123 4.68 2.61 -10.79
C ALA A 123 4.17 4.05 -10.63
N ILE A 124 4.60 4.76 -9.59
CA ILE A 124 4.25 6.18 -9.38
C ILE A 124 4.86 7.03 -10.51
N LEU A 125 6.18 6.93 -10.71
CA LEU A 125 6.89 7.64 -11.78
C LEU A 125 6.28 7.38 -13.17
N ALA A 126 5.98 6.12 -13.48
CA ALA A 126 5.33 5.77 -14.74
C ALA A 126 3.96 6.45 -14.89
N GLY A 127 3.16 6.45 -13.84
CA GLY A 127 1.85 7.11 -13.83
C GLY A 127 1.94 8.63 -14.04
N ASP A 128 2.91 9.28 -13.44
CA ASP A 128 3.12 10.73 -13.53
C ASP A 128 3.73 11.12 -14.90
N ILE A 129 4.70 10.37 -15.39
CA ILE A 129 5.23 10.52 -16.75
C ILE A 129 4.12 10.34 -17.79
N VAL A 130 3.32 9.27 -17.68
CA VAL A 130 2.20 9.02 -18.61
C VAL A 130 1.17 10.16 -18.54
N ALA A 131 0.91 10.71 -17.35
CA ALA A 131 0.01 11.86 -17.21
C ALA A 131 0.50 13.09 -17.99
N ALA A 132 1.82 13.31 -18.05
CA ALA A 132 2.41 14.42 -18.79
C ALA A 132 2.21 14.31 -20.32
N TYR A 133 2.20 13.08 -20.88
CA TYR A 133 2.01 12.86 -22.33
C TYR A 133 0.55 12.59 -22.73
N TYR A 134 -0.18 11.85 -21.91
CA TYR A 134 -1.51 11.31 -22.22
C TYR A 134 -2.62 11.82 -21.29
N PHE A 135 -2.29 12.81 -20.44
CA PHE A 135 -3.21 13.42 -19.49
C PHE A 135 -3.83 12.39 -18.50
N GLN A 136 -4.88 12.80 -17.83
CA GLN A 136 -5.54 11.99 -16.80
C GLN A 136 -6.01 10.62 -17.32
N ARG A 137 -6.53 10.56 -18.54
CA ARG A 137 -6.99 9.30 -19.12
C ARG A 137 -5.86 8.28 -19.24
N GLY A 138 -4.71 8.71 -19.76
CA GLY A 138 -3.56 7.83 -19.86
C GLY A 138 -3.02 7.39 -18.50
N SER A 139 -2.98 8.29 -17.53
CA SER A 139 -2.59 7.94 -16.16
C SER A 139 -3.50 6.86 -15.55
N VAL A 140 -4.82 6.94 -15.77
CA VAL A 140 -5.75 5.90 -15.31
C VAL A 140 -5.49 4.57 -16.02
N GLU A 141 -5.33 4.58 -17.34
CA GLU A 141 -5.02 3.37 -18.13
C GLU A 141 -3.72 2.71 -17.63
N ASN A 142 -2.69 3.49 -17.34
CA ASN A 142 -1.42 2.97 -16.85
C ASN A 142 -1.53 2.38 -15.43
N LYS A 143 -2.23 3.04 -14.52
CA LYS A 143 -2.44 2.57 -13.15
C LYS A 143 -3.12 1.20 -13.09
N LEU A 144 -4.03 0.89 -14.04
CA LEU A 144 -4.67 -0.42 -14.11
C LEU A 144 -3.69 -1.58 -14.33
N LEU A 145 -2.50 -1.34 -14.90
CA LEU A 145 -1.45 -2.36 -15.06
C LEU A 145 -1.00 -2.94 -13.72
N HIS A 146 -1.03 -2.15 -12.66
CA HIS A 146 -0.54 -2.51 -11.34
C HIS A 146 -1.67 -2.73 -10.31
N ASP A 147 -2.91 -2.36 -10.64
CA ASP A 147 -4.06 -2.45 -9.76
C ASP A 147 -4.48 -3.91 -9.50
N LYS A 148 -4.32 -4.35 -8.25
CA LYS A 148 -4.68 -5.72 -7.82
C LYS A 148 -6.19 -5.95 -7.82
N GLN A 149 -6.98 -4.93 -7.48
CA GLN A 149 -8.44 -5.03 -7.47
C GLN A 149 -8.97 -5.18 -8.88
N TRP A 150 -8.44 -4.40 -9.83
CA TRP A 150 -8.75 -4.53 -11.24
C TRP A 150 -8.40 -5.92 -11.77
N LYS A 151 -7.20 -6.43 -11.48
CA LYS A 151 -6.77 -7.77 -11.92
C LYS A 151 -7.67 -8.88 -11.37
N GLU A 152 -8.10 -8.79 -10.13
CA GLU A 152 -9.01 -9.78 -9.54
C GLU A 152 -10.43 -9.65 -10.12
N ALA A 153 -10.91 -8.43 -10.34
CA ALA A 153 -12.20 -8.20 -11.01
C ALA A 153 -12.22 -8.81 -12.42
N VAL A 154 -11.16 -8.61 -13.21
CA VAL A 154 -11.02 -9.20 -14.55
C VAL A 154 -10.99 -10.73 -14.49
N LYS A 155 -10.29 -11.32 -13.51
CA LYS A 155 -10.30 -12.79 -13.32
C LYS A 155 -11.70 -13.30 -13.00
N LEU A 156 -12.43 -12.63 -12.12
CA LEU A 156 -13.79 -13.01 -11.77
C LEU A 156 -14.73 -12.93 -12.97
N LEU A 157 -14.63 -11.86 -13.76
CA LEU A 157 -15.47 -11.68 -14.96
C LEU A 157 -15.16 -12.69 -16.08
N ASN A 158 -13.94 -13.21 -16.14
CA ASN A 158 -13.53 -14.25 -17.08
C ASN A 158 -13.88 -15.67 -16.59
N ASP A 159 -14.16 -15.87 -15.31
CA ASP A 159 -14.65 -17.12 -14.72
C ASP A 159 -16.17 -17.02 -14.53
N MET A 160 -16.91 -17.34 -15.60
CA MET A 160 -18.38 -17.22 -15.61
C MET A 160 -19.07 -18.10 -14.57
N ASP A 161 -18.49 -19.26 -14.24
CA ASP A 161 -19.06 -20.17 -13.25
C ASP A 161 -18.90 -19.58 -11.83
N ARG A 162 -17.75 -18.99 -11.53
CA ARG A 162 -17.52 -18.27 -10.27
C ARG A 162 -18.38 -17.02 -10.20
N TYR A 163 -18.46 -16.24 -11.28
CA TYR A 163 -19.28 -15.04 -11.36
C TYR A 163 -20.77 -15.34 -11.08
N GLN A 164 -21.33 -16.36 -11.74
CA GLN A 164 -22.72 -16.73 -11.53
C GLN A 164 -23.00 -17.25 -10.13
N ARG A 165 -22.07 -18.03 -9.54
CA ARG A 165 -22.20 -18.46 -8.13
C ARG A 165 -22.19 -17.28 -7.16
N THR A 166 -21.33 -16.29 -7.39
CA THR A 166 -21.28 -15.07 -6.57
C THR A 166 -22.57 -14.25 -6.62
N LEU A 167 -23.29 -14.28 -7.76
CA LEU A 167 -24.56 -13.58 -7.90
C LEU A 167 -25.76 -14.34 -7.29
N GLN A 168 -25.62 -15.61 -6.93
CA GLN A 168 -26.69 -16.36 -6.30
C GLN A 168 -26.85 -15.91 -4.85
N PRO A 169 -28.10 -15.77 -4.35
CA PRO A 169 -28.32 -15.48 -2.95
C PRO A 169 -27.72 -16.59 -2.10
N ALA A 170 -27.05 -16.21 -0.99
CA ALA A 170 -26.55 -17.19 -0.03
C ALA A 170 -27.68 -18.14 0.37
N PRO A 171 -27.40 -19.46 0.50
CA PRO A 171 -28.40 -20.40 1.02
C PRO A 171 -28.97 -19.84 2.32
N GLN A 172 -30.28 -19.66 2.38
CA GLN A 172 -30.92 -19.28 3.63
C GLN A 172 -30.65 -20.43 4.62
N GLU A 173 -29.87 -20.18 5.66
CA GLU A 173 -29.86 -21.07 6.82
C GLU A 173 -31.32 -21.22 7.27
N GLU A 174 -31.90 -22.40 7.06
CA GLU A 174 -33.16 -22.74 7.67
C GLU A 174 -33.02 -22.52 9.16
N THR A 175 -33.62 -21.43 9.66
CA THR A 175 -33.74 -21.22 11.09
C THR A 175 -34.53 -22.41 11.64
N ALA A 176 -33.83 -23.30 12.32
CA ALA A 176 -34.44 -24.42 13.03
C ALA A 176 -35.61 -23.87 13.86
N LYS A 177 -36.82 -24.33 13.53
CA LYS A 177 -37.99 -24.02 14.34
C LYS A 177 -37.69 -24.41 15.79
N PRO A 178 -37.94 -23.57 16.77
CA PRO A 178 -37.83 -23.98 18.17
C PRO A 178 -38.83 -25.10 18.41
N GLU A 179 -38.32 -26.28 18.75
CA GLU A 179 -39.13 -27.43 19.19
C GLU A 179 -39.91 -27.04 20.43
N GLY A 180 -41.15 -27.48 20.44
CA GLY A 180 -42.26 -27.23 21.32
C GLY A 180 -42.00 -26.95 22.80
N GLN A 181 -42.62 -25.91 23.29
CA GLN A 181 -42.90 -25.77 24.69
C GLN A 181 -43.85 -26.90 25.15
N PRO A 182 -43.56 -27.59 26.26
CA PRO A 182 -44.50 -28.54 26.83
C PRO A 182 -45.76 -27.82 27.38
N ALA A 183 -46.92 -28.39 27.08
CA ALA A 183 -48.23 -27.93 27.48
C ALA A 183 -48.31 -27.74 29.03
N LYS A 184 -48.77 -26.56 29.44
CA LYS A 184 -49.13 -26.32 30.86
C LYS A 184 -50.36 -27.13 31.20
N THR A 185 -50.20 -28.07 32.11
CA THR A 185 -51.32 -28.80 32.75
C THR A 185 -52.05 -27.84 33.67
N GLU A 186 -53.29 -27.52 33.33
CA GLU A 186 -54.22 -26.86 34.25
C GLU A 186 -54.58 -27.80 35.38
N VAL A 187 -54.25 -27.39 36.60
CA VAL A 187 -54.73 -28.02 37.81
C VAL A 187 -56.03 -27.30 38.23
N THR A 188 -57.17 -27.95 37.94
CA THR A 188 -58.47 -27.59 38.51
C THR A 188 -58.47 -27.87 40.00
N ALA A 189 -58.69 -26.83 40.76
CA ALA A 189 -59.07 -26.97 42.18
C ALA A 189 -60.57 -26.82 42.30
N GLU A 190 -61.23 -27.80 42.92
CA GLU A 190 -62.55 -27.75 43.46
C GLU A 190 -62.55 -28.41 44.85
N PRO A 191 -63.54 -28.17 45.66
CA PRO A 191 -64.15 -26.93 46.23
C PRO A 191 -63.70 -26.65 47.65
#